data_cc8140cd317f3fc98fc833df9f3cdf36
#
_entry.id   cc8140cd317f3fc98fc833df9f3cdf36
#
_cell.length_a   1.000
_cell.length_b   1.000
_cell.length_c   1.000
_cell.angle_alpha   90.00
_cell.angle_beta   90.00
_cell.angle_gamma   90.00
#
_symmetry.space_group_name_H-M   'P 1'
#
loop_
_entity.id
_entity.type
_entity.pdbx_description
1 polymer ?
#
loop_
_entity_poly.entity_id
_entity_poly.type
_entity_poly.pdbx_seq_one_letter_code
_entity_poly.pdbx_strand_id
1 'polypeptide(L)'
;MTVLHQLRLLAVFVLVGSVLGCSSTGSGGMRSASEPVSSAATESQGRARAKAHTELAAQYFQMFNMAVALEEVAIAISADPTYAPVYSVRGLIQMYLKENEAADENFRKALQLAPGDPEINNNYGWFLCQTGRERESFKFFTAAVKNTLYQTPEKSLVNAGLCALNLGDLKGAEEYYQKALAMGRNRQVALLPLALLEYKKADYAEVVHLLAELHRLSVPSAESLWLAVRAERKLGNRSAETDFATQLRRRFPESKESRELRRGNFE
;
A
#
# COMPACT_ATOMS: atom_id res chain seq x y z
N MET A 1 -28.17 38.60 18.65
CA MET A 1 -28.05 39.80 17.81
C MET A 1 -27.49 39.32 16.48
N THR A 2 -28.36 38.93 15.52
CA THR A 2 -28.88 39.70 14.38
C THR A 2 -27.75 40.18 13.50
N VAL A 3 -27.70 39.73 12.20
CA VAL A 3 -28.25 40.24 10.99
C VAL A 3 -27.89 39.27 9.86
N LEU A 4 -28.72 38.48 9.24
CA LEU A 4 -29.74 38.72 8.18
C LEU A 4 -29.23 39.32 6.86
N HIS A 5 -29.46 38.49 5.82
CA HIS A 5 -29.84 38.82 4.45
C HIS A 5 -28.85 39.48 3.51
N GLN A 6 -28.62 38.84 2.37
CA GLN A 6 -28.98 39.33 1.05
C GLN A 6 -29.10 38.18 0.04
N LEU A 7 -30.34 37.98 -0.41
CA LEU A 7 -30.70 37.35 -1.68
C LEU A 7 -30.28 38.27 -2.86
N ARG A 8 -29.81 37.68 -3.96
CA ARG A 8 -30.01 38.26 -5.29
C ARG A 8 -30.30 37.17 -6.31
N LEU A 9 -31.56 37.17 -6.72
CA LEU A 9 -32.13 36.62 -7.95
C LEU A 9 -31.59 37.39 -9.16
N LEU A 10 -31.36 36.69 -10.28
CA LEU A 10 -31.43 37.19 -11.67
C LEU A 10 -31.39 35.97 -12.57
N ALA A 11 -32.46 35.66 -13.14
CA ALA A 11 -33.09 36.05 -14.41
C ALA A 11 -32.94 34.92 -15.44
N VAL A 12 -34.10 34.32 -15.71
CA VAL A 12 -34.41 33.38 -16.78
C VAL A 12 -34.32 34.15 -18.12
N PHE A 13 -33.57 33.60 -19.10
CA PHE A 13 -33.75 33.94 -20.51
C PHE A 13 -34.28 32.72 -21.25
N VAL A 14 -35.56 32.80 -21.58
CA VAL A 14 -36.25 31.95 -22.57
C VAL A 14 -35.96 32.49 -23.94
N LEU A 15 -35.33 31.72 -24.80
CA LEU A 15 -35.27 31.96 -26.25
C LEU A 15 -36.08 30.90 -26.97
N VAL A 16 -37.24 31.32 -27.40
CA VAL A 16 -38.10 30.59 -28.36
C VAL A 16 -37.53 30.79 -29.75
N GLY A 17 -37.08 29.74 -30.37
CA GLY A 17 -36.62 29.69 -31.76
C GLY A 17 -37.47 28.73 -32.58
N SER A 18 -38.10 29.25 -33.55
CA SER A 18 -39.15 28.74 -34.40
C SER A 18 -38.78 27.51 -35.23
N VAL A 19 -39.73 26.60 -35.31
CA VAL A 19 -39.74 25.40 -36.12
C VAL A 19 -40.03 25.77 -37.59
N LEU A 20 -39.20 25.31 -38.51
CA LEU A 20 -39.56 25.13 -39.92
C LEU A 20 -39.43 23.65 -40.26
N GLY A 21 -40.54 23.06 -40.49
CA GLY A 21 -40.63 21.66 -40.85
C GLY A 21 -40.24 21.39 -42.31
N CYS A 22 -39.60 20.24 -42.54
CA CYS A 22 -39.63 19.56 -43.83
C CYS A 22 -40.14 18.13 -43.59
N SER A 23 -41.33 17.87 -44.03
CA SER A 23 -41.93 16.52 -44.12
C SER A 23 -41.29 15.77 -45.26
N SER A 24 -40.64 14.66 -45.00
CA SER A 24 -40.41 13.60 -45.96
C SER A 24 -41.03 12.29 -45.41
N THR A 25 -42.14 11.91 -46.03
CA THR A 25 -42.78 10.63 -45.87
C THR A 25 -41.84 9.49 -46.35
N GLY A 26 -41.30 8.73 -45.43
CA GLY A 26 -40.60 7.48 -45.68
C GLY A 26 -41.09 6.45 -44.65
N SER A 27 -42.00 5.58 -45.03
CA SER A 27 -42.42 4.37 -44.28
C SER A 27 -41.23 3.43 -44.19
N GLY A 28 -40.57 3.34 -43.02
CA GLY A 28 -39.51 2.39 -42.73
C GLY A 28 -39.68 1.91 -41.31
N GLY A 29 -39.99 0.60 -41.15
CA GLY A 29 -40.32 -0.04 -39.89
C GLY A 29 -39.35 0.24 -38.75
N MET A 30 -39.92 0.51 -37.60
CA MET A 30 -39.19 0.43 -36.31
C MET A 30 -38.64 -0.99 -36.14
N ARG A 31 -37.42 -1.20 -36.53
CA ARG A 31 -36.58 -2.24 -35.93
C ARG A 31 -35.87 -1.59 -34.75
N SER A 32 -36.38 -1.85 -33.57
CA SER A 32 -35.61 -1.76 -32.34
C SER A 32 -34.48 -2.79 -32.45
N ALA A 33 -33.40 -2.37 -33.06
CA ALA A 33 -32.15 -3.12 -33.00
C ALA A 33 -31.52 -2.75 -31.65
N SER A 34 -31.82 -3.49 -30.61
CA SER A 34 -30.88 -3.66 -29.52
C SER A 34 -29.65 -4.32 -30.15
N GLU A 35 -28.66 -3.50 -30.52
CA GLU A 35 -27.37 -4.04 -30.89
C GLU A 35 -26.90 -4.93 -29.74
N PRO A 36 -26.54 -6.20 -30.01
CA PRO A 36 -25.97 -7.03 -28.97
C PRO A 36 -24.68 -6.35 -28.50
N VAL A 37 -24.68 -5.87 -27.24
CA VAL A 37 -23.47 -5.39 -26.59
C VAL A 37 -22.45 -6.52 -26.78
N SER A 38 -21.32 -6.22 -27.47
CA SER A 38 -20.37 -7.27 -27.80
C SER A 38 -19.87 -7.89 -26.49
N SER A 39 -19.70 -9.22 -26.46
CA SER A 39 -19.20 -9.95 -25.28
C SER A 39 -17.90 -9.33 -24.75
N ALA A 40 -17.03 -8.86 -25.65
CA ALA A 40 -15.81 -8.16 -25.33
C ALA A 40 -16.05 -6.82 -24.58
N ALA A 41 -17.08 -6.04 -24.93
CA ALA A 41 -17.41 -4.80 -24.23
C ALA A 41 -17.96 -5.09 -22.82
N THR A 42 -18.76 -6.14 -22.66
CA THR A 42 -19.29 -6.57 -21.37
C THR A 42 -18.19 -7.13 -20.46
N GLU A 43 -17.26 -7.91 -21.02
CA GLU A 43 -16.08 -8.42 -20.32
C GLU A 43 -15.16 -7.28 -19.89
N SER A 44 -14.93 -6.28 -20.75
CA SER A 44 -14.18 -5.07 -20.42
C SER A 44 -14.82 -4.27 -19.27
N GLN A 45 -16.16 -4.15 -19.24
CA GLN A 45 -16.90 -3.48 -18.17
C GLN A 45 -16.83 -4.26 -16.85
N GLY A 46 -16.97 -5.59 -16.89
CA GLY A 46 -16.82 -6.46 -15.72
C GLY A 46 -15.43 -6.31 -15.11
N ARG A 47 -14.38 -6.35 -15.93
CA ARG A 47 -12.99 -6.18 -15.52
C ARG A 47 -12.74 -4.80 -14.90
N ALA A 48 -13.23 -3.73 -15.51
CA ALA A 48 -13.09 -2.37 -14.99
C ALA A 48 -13.80 -2.22 -13.64
N ARG A 49 -14.99 -2.80 -13.48
CA ARG A 49 -15.72 -2.82 -12.22
C ARG A 49 -14.97 -3.62 -11.14
N ALA A 50 -14.49 -4.82 -11.47
CA ALA A 50 -13.69 -5.63 -10.55
C ALA A 50 -12.44 -4.88 -10.06
N LYS A 51 -11.74 -4.19 -10.96
CA LYS A 51 -10.58 -3.36 -10.61
C LYS A 51 -10.97 -2.27 -9.63
N ALA A 52 -12.00 -1.46 -9.91
CA ALA A 52 -12.43 -0.36 -9.06
C ALA A 52 -12.81 -0.83 -7.64
N HIS A 53 -13.61 -1.91 -7.53
CA HIS A 53 -13.98 -2.46 -6.22
C HIS A 53 -12.81 -3.12 -5.49
N THR A 54 -11.82 -3.69 -6.21
CA THR A 54 -10.58 -4.19 -5.59
C THR A 54 -9.74 -3.06 -5.00
N GLU A 55 -9.65 -1.92 -5.70
CA GLU A 55 -8.95 -0.72 -5.20
C GLU A 55 -9.66 -0.14 -3.98
N LEU A 56 -11.00 -0.08 -3.98
CA LEU A 56 -11.79 0.30 -2.81
C LEU A 56 -11.58 -0.65 -1.64
N ALA A 57 -11.61 -1.96 -1.87
CA ALA A 57 -11.33 -2.96 -0.85
C ALA A 57 -9.96 -2.75 -0.20
N ALA A 58 -8.93 -2.49 -1.01
CA ALA A 58 -7.59 -2.21 -0.52
C ALA A 58 -7.53 -0.92 0.33
N GLN A 59 -8.26 0.12 -0.06
CA GLN A 59 -8.35 1.37 0.71
C GLN A 59 -9.07 1.15 2.05
N TYR A 60 -10.23 0.47 2.07
CA TYR A 60 -10.93 0.15 3.31
C TYR A 60 -10.12 -0.76 4.23
N PHE A 61 -9.36 -1.71 3.67
CA PHE A 61 -8.41 -2.51 4.43
C PHE A 61 -7.34 -1.64 5.12
N GLN A 62 -6.76 -0.67 4.41
CA GLN A 62 -5.80 0.27 4.99
C GLN A 62 -6.41 1.14 6.10
N MET A 63 -7.71 1.42 6.03
CA MET A 63 -8.47 2.14 7.05
C MET A 63 -8.95 1.22 8.19
N PHE A 64 -8.54 -0.05 8.21
CA PHE A 64 -8.98 -1.07 9.16
C PHE A 64 -10.48 -1.32 9.18
N ASN A 65 -11.18 -1.01 8.10
CA ASN A 65 -12.61 -1.32 7.92
C ASN A 65 -12.79 -2.66 7.17
N MET A 66 -12.57 -3.77 7.89
CA MET A 66 -12.54 -5.11 7.29
C MET A 66 -13.89 -5.54 6.72
N ALA A 67 -14.99 -5.15 7.36
CA ALA A 67 -16.33 -5.51 6.90
C ALA A 67 -16.60 -4.95 5.50
N VAL A 68 -16.42 -3.63 5.33
CA VAL A 68 -16.61 -2.99 4.02
C VAL A 68 -15.58 -3.48 2.99
N ALA A 69 -14.33 -3.72 3.41
CA ALA A 69 -13.33 -4.27 2.52
C ALA A 69 -13.75 -5.64 1.94
N LEU A 70 -14.35 -6.52 2.75
CA LEU A 70 -14.86 -7.83 2.30
C LEU A 70 -16.10 -7.70 1.41
N GLU A 71 -16.99 -6.73 1.66
CA GLU A 71 -18.12 -6.42 0.76
C GLU A 71 -17.65 -5.99 -0.62
N GLU A 72 -16.66 -5.09 -0.69
CA GLU A 72 -16.07 -4.64 -1.95
C GLU A 72 -15.37 -5.79 -2.70
N VAL A 73 -14.68 -6.68 -1.98
CA VAL A 73 -14.12 -7.91 -2.53
C VAL A 73 -15.22 -8.79 -3.16
N ALA A 74 -16.36 -8.97 -2.49
CA ALA A 74 -17.45 -9.79 -3.00
C ALA A 74 -18.04 -9.20 -4.30
N ILE A 75 -18.20 -7.87 -4.37
CA ILE A 75 -18.63 -7.15 -5.57
C ILE A 75 -17.61 -7.33 -6.71
N ALA A 76 -16.33 -7.20 -6.42
CA ALA A 76 -15.27 -7.35 -7.40
C ALA A 76 -15.24 -8.77 -7.99
N ILE A 77 -15.35 -9.80 -7.15
CA ILE A 77 -15.40 -11.21 -7.60
C ILE A 77 -16.66 -11.49 -8.44
N SER A 78 -17.79 -10.92 -8.03
CA SER A 78 -19.04 -11.04 -8.81
C SER A 78 -18.95 -10.38 -10.18
N ALA A 79 -18.21 -9.26 -10.29
CA ALA A 79 -18.04 -8.53 -11.54
C ALA A 79 -17.09 -9.25 -12.52
N ASP A 80 -15.99 -9.81 -12.01
CA ASP A 80 -15.05 -10.61 -12.79
C ASP A 80 -14.30 -11.62 -11.89
N PRO A 81 -14.74 -12.89 -11.86
CA PRO A 81 -14.10 -13.92 -11.04
C PRO A 81 -12.69 -14.32 -11.53
N THR A 82 -12.24 -13.82 -12.68
CA THR A 82 -10.90 -14.06 -13.21
C THR A 82 -9.92 -12.92 -12.91
N TYR A 83 -10.36 -11.86 -12.20
CA TYR A 83 -9.51 -10.74 -11.82
C TYR A 83 -8.61 -11.11 -10.64
N ALA A 84 -7.39 -11.54 -10.94
CA ALA A 84 -6.44 -12.08 -9.97
C ALA A 84 -6.18 -11.15 -8.75
N PRO A 85 -6.00 -9.81 -8.91
CA PRO A 85 -5.67 -8.95 -7.77
C PRO A 85 -6.71 -8.97 -6.63
N VAL A 86 -8.00 -9.22 -6.91
CA VAL A 86 -9.03 -9.27 -5.86
C VAL A 86 -8.77 -10.40 -4.85
N TYR A 87 -8.30 -11.55 -5.32
CA TYR A 87 -7.96 -12.67 -4.44
C TYR A 87 -6.72 -12.36 -3.58
N SER A 88 -5.75 -11.62 -4.12
CA SER A 88 -4.61 -11.16 -3.33
C SER A 88 -5.04 -10.20 -2.22
N VAL A 89 -5.92 -9.24 -2.50
CA VAL A 89 -6.47 -8.32 -1.48
C VAL A 89 -7.27 -9.09 -0.44
N ARG A 90 -8.12 -10.05 -0.86
CA ARG A 90 -8.86 -10.91 0.06
C ARG A 90 -7.92 -11.69 0.97
N GLY A 91 -6.84 -12.25 0.41
CA GLY A 91 -5.81 -12.96 1.18
C GLY A 91 -5.13 -12.06 2.23
N LEU A 92 -4.84 -10.79 1.90
CA LEU A 92 -4.29 -9.84 2.87
C LEU A 92 -5.27 -9.53 4.01
N ILE A 93 -6.56 -9.35 3.70
CA ILE A 93 -7.60 -9.12 4.71
C ILE A 93 -7.71 -10.33 5.65
N GLN A 94 -7.76 -11.54 5.09
CA GLN A 94 -7.86 -12.78 5.87
C GLN A 94 -6.61 -13.05 6.71
N MET A 95 -5.43 -12.77 6.19
CA MET A 95 -4.17 -12.80 6.97
C MET A 95 -4.25 -11.86 8.19
N TYR A 96 -4.77 -10.66 8.01
CA TYR A 96 -4.96 -9.72 9.11
C TYR A 96 -5.96 -10.25 10.15
N LEU A 97 -7.04 -10.87 9.70
CA LEU A 97 -8.05 -11.52 10.54
C LEU A 97 -7.56 -12.85 11.17
N LYS A 98 -6.32 -13.29 10.87
CA LYS A 98 -5.75 -14.56 11.31
C LYS A 98 -6.42 -15.81 10.72
N GLU A 99 -7.13 -15.67 9.63
CA GLU A 99 -7.74 -16.75 8.84
C GLU A 99 -6.71 -17.29 7.84
N ASN A 100 -5.62 -17.91 8.36
CA ASN A 100 -4.43 -18.21 7.55
C ASN A 100 -4.69 -19.24 6.44
N GLU A 101 -5.53 -20.24 6.67
CA GLU A 101 -5.91 -21.25 5.68
C GLU A 101 -6.64 -20.59 4.49
N ALA A 102 -7.64 -19.77 4.78
CA ALA A 102 -8.39 -19.05 3.76
C ALA A 102 -7.51 -18.02 3.02
N ALA A 103 -6.57 -17.38 3.71
CA ALA A 103 -5.59 -16.49 3.09
C ALA A 103 -4.69 -17.24 2.10
N ASP A 104 -4.15 -18.41 2.48
CA ASP A 104 -3.30 -19.24 1.61
C ASP A 104 -4.06 -19.66 0.34
N GLU A 105 -5.31 -20.11 0.48
CA GLU A 105 -6.17 -20.47 -0.66
C GLU A 105 -6.37 -19.31 -1.63
N ASN A 106 -6.66 -18.11 -1.12
CA ASN A 106 -6.87 -16.94 -1.95
C ASN A 106 -5.58 -16.47 -2.63
N PHE A 107 -4.44 -16.48 -1.95
CA PHE A 107 -3.16 -16.17 -2.60
C PHE A 107 -2.80 -17.18 -3.69
N ARG A 108 -3.03 -18.48 -3.46
CA ARG A 108 -2.82 -19.50 -4.49
C ARG A 108 -3.75 -19.29 -5.69
N LYS A 109 -5.00 -18.92 -5.43
CA LYS A 109 -5.95 -18.60 -6.51
C LYS A 109 -5.46 -17.39 -7.32
N ALA A 110 -4.99 -16.33 -6.66
CA ALA A 110 -4.42 -15.18 -7.33
C ALA A 110 -3.23 -15.55 -8.22
N LEU A 111 -2.28 -16.36 -7.69
CA LEU A 111 -1.12 -16.84 -8.47
C LEU A 111 -1.51 -17.77 -9.61
N GLN A 112 -2.55 -18.60 -9.45
CA GLN A 112 -3.07 -19.43 -10.54
C GLN A 112 -3.57 -18.59 -11.72
N LEU A 113 -4.26 -17.48 -11.41
CA LEU A 113 -4.81 -16.58 -12.42
C LEU A 113 -3.75 -15.66 -13.03
N ALA A 114 -2.75 -15.24 -12.26
CA ALA A 114 -1.69 -14.32 -12.70
C ALA A 114 -0.33 -14.66 -12.05
N PRO A 115 0.36 -15.73 -12.49
CA PRO A 115 1.59 -16.21 -11.86
C PRO A 115 2.76 -15.23 -11.95
N GLY A 116 2.76 -14.37 -12.96
CA GLY A 116 3.80 -13.33 -13.19
C GLY A 116 3.49 -11.98 -12.56
N ASP A 117 2.35 -11.80 -11.89
CA ASP A 117 2.01 -10.52 -11.25
C ASP A 117 2.94 -10.25 -10.06
N PRO A 118 3.69 -9.14 -10.06
CA PRO A 118 4.70 -8.89 -9.03
C PRO A 118 4.09 -8.51 -7.67
N GLU A 119 2.94 -7.83 -7.64
CA GLU A 119 2.27 -7.50 -6.37
C GLU A 119 1.69 -8.76 -5.71
N ILE A 120 1.09 -9.66 -6.49
CA ILE A 120 0.58 -10.93 -5.98
C ILE A 120 1.73 -11.78 -5.42
N ASN A 121 2.83 -11.88 -6.16
CA ASN A 121 4.03 -12.57 -5.69
C ASN A 121 4.58 -11.95 -4.40
N ASN A 122 4.72 -10.61 -4.34
CA ASN A 122 5.16 -9.93 -3.12
C ASN A 122 4.23 -10.20 -1.94
N ASN A 123 2.92 -10.11 -2.13
CA ASN A 123 1.95 -10.27 -1.06
C ASN A 123 1.90 -11.71 -0.53
N TYR A 124 1.97 -12.70 -1.42
CA TYR A 124 2.06 -14.10 -1.00
C TYR A 124 3.39 -14.41 -0.30
N GLY A 125 4.51 -13.89 -0.81
CA GLY A 125 5.79 -13.98 -0.13
C GLY A 125 5.72 -13.41 1.30
N TRP A 126 5.10 -12.26 1.47
CA TRP A 126 4.88 -11.65 2.78
C TRP A 126 4.00 -12.53 3.70
N PHE A 127 2.89 -13.05 3.19
CA PHE A 127 2.04 -13.98 3.93
C PHE A 127 2.83 -15.19 4.42
N LEU A 128 3.59 -15.84 3.55
CA LEU A 128 4.41 -17.00 3.90
C LEU A 128 5.42 -16.66 5.00
N CYS A 129 6.06 -15.50 4.89
CA CYS A 129 6.99 -15.01 5.89
C CYS A 129 6.33 -14.81 7.26
N GLN A 130 5.13 -14.25 7.31
CA GLN A 130 4.42 -13.98 8.56
C GLN A 130 3.80 -15.24 9.19
N THR A 131 3.73 -16.33 8.46
CA THR A 131 3.14 -17.60 8.90
C THR A 131 4.16 -18.71 9.15
N GLY A 132 5.46 -18.37 9.29
CA GLY A 132 6.52 -19.33 9.63
C GLY A 132 7.03 -20.15 8.42
N ARG A 133 6.77 -19.67 7.20
CA ARG A 133 7.22 -20.29 5.94
C ARG A 133 8.23 -19.39 5.23
N GLU A 134 9.15 -18.80 5.98
CA GLU A 134 10.09 -17.79 5.49
C GLU A 134 10.94 -18.29 4.33
N ARG A 135 11.43 -19.53 4.39
CA ARG A 135 12.27 -20.11 3.32
C ARG A 135 11.53 -20.20 1.99
N GLU A 136 10.22 -20.45 2.02
CA GLU A 136 9.40 -20.49 0.83
C GLU A 136 9.14 -19.09 0.25
N SER A 137 9.09 -18.06 1.10
CA SER A 137 8.77 -16.70 0.70
C SER A 137 9.76 -16.12 -0.32
N PHE A 138 11.05 -16.46 -0.22
CA PHE A 138 12.11 -15.86 -1.04
C PHE A 138 11.93 -16.09 -2.54
N LYS A 139 11.37 -17.23 -2.95
CA LYS A 139 11.10 -17.49 -4.38
C LYS A 139 10.09 -16.50 -4.95
N PHE A 140 9.10 -16.10 -4.14
CA PHE A 140 8.05 -15.16 -4.55
C PHE A 140 8.56 -13.73 -4.56
N PHE A 141 9.33 -13.30 -3.56
CA PHE A 141 10.00 -12.00 -3.60
C PHE A 141 10.95 -11.91 -4.81
N THR A 142 11.69 -12.97 -5.09
CA THR A 142 12.57 -13.03 -6.27
C THR A 142 11.77 -12.94 -7.57
N ALA A 143 10.62 -13.62 -7.67
CA ALA A 143 9.76 -13.54 -8.85
C ALA A 143 9.20 -12.11 -9.03
N ALA A 144 8.79 -11.45 -7.95
CA ALA A 144 8.34 -10.06 -7.99
C ALA A 144 9.43 -9.11 -8.51
N VAL A 145 10.64 -9.18 -7.95
CA VAL A 145 11.77 -8.31 -8.33
C VAL A 145 12.24 -8.53 -9.76
N LYS A 146 12.14 -9.76 -10.28
CA LYS A 146 12.51 -10.07 -11.68
C LYS A 146 11.55 -9.46 -12.71
N ASN A 147 10.36 -9.07 -12.33
CA ASN A 147 9.41 -8.43 -13.24
C ASN A 147 9.85 -6.98 -13.50
N THR A 148 10.29 -6.68 -14.71
CA THR A 148 10.80 -5.35 -15.09
C THR A 148 9.70 -4.26 -15.10
N LEU A 149 8.43 -4.64 -15.12
CA LEU A 149 7.30 -3.73 -15.07
C LEU A 149 6.85 -3.43 -13.64
N TYR A 150 7.47 -4.07 -12.64
CA TYR A 150 7.14 -3.82 -11.25
C TYR A 150 7.50 -2.39 -10.84
N GLN A 151 6.52 -1.66 -10.32
CA GLN A 151 6.71 -0.24 -9.98
C GLN A 151 7.43 -0.03 -8.63
N THR A 152 7.36 -1.03 -7.75
CA THR A 152 7.89 -0.95 -6.37
C THR A 152 8.72 -2.18 -5.98
N PRO A 153 9.75 -2.57 -6.77
CA PRO A 153 10.56 -3.76 -6.49
C PRO A 153 11.32 -3.65 -5.16
N GLU A 154 11.61 -2.43 -4.69
CA GLU A 154 12.23 -2.16 -3.40
C GLU A 154 11.39 -2.71 -2.23
N LYS A 155 10.05 -2.67 -2.34
CA LYS A 155 9.13 -3.25 -1.35
C LYS A 155 9.37 -4.75 -1.16
N SER A 156 9.53 -5.51 -2.25
CA SER A 156 9.79 -6.94 -2.17
C SER A 156 11.16 -7.25 -1.58
N LEU A 157 12.18 -6.44 -1.90
CA LEU A 157 13.50 -6.58 -1.31
C LEU A 157 13.49 -6.26 0.19
N VAL A 158 12.78 -5.22 0.61
CA VAL A 158 12.62 -4.92 2.04
C VAL A 158 11.89 -6.05 2.76
N ASN A 159 10.83 -6.59 2.19
CA ASN A 159 10.11 -7.73 2.76
C ASN A 159 11.00 -8.98 2.85
N ALA A 160 11.83 -9.25 1.84
CA ALA A 160 12.81 -10.33 1.88
C ALA A 160 13.85 -10.13 2.99
N GLY A 161 14.32 -8.90 3.19
CA GLY A 161 15.23 -8.55 4.28
C GLY A 161 14.61 -8.79 5.66
N LEU A 162 13.34 -8.39 5.86
CA LEU A 162 12.61 -8.67 7.09
C LEU A 162 12.45 -10.18 7.33
N CYS A 163 12.20 -10.95 6.27
CA CYS A 163 12.13 -12.41 6.38
C CYS A 163 13.47 -13.05 6.72
N ALA A 164 14.57 -12.55 6.17
CA ALA A 164 15.91 -12.99 6.54
C ALA A 164 16.19 -12.71 8.02
N LEU A 165 15.75 -11.55 8.55
CA LEU A 165 15.85 -11.26 9.99
C LEU A 165 15.05 -12.25 10.86
N ASN A 166 13.86 -12.67 10.43
CA ASN A 166 13.07 -13.67 11.15
C ASN A 166 13.80 -15.02 11.25
N LEU A 167 14.60 -15.35 10.23
CA LEU A 167 15.48 -16.54 10.25
C LEU A 167 16.80 -16.33 11.00
N GLY A 168 17.07 -15.13 11.52
CA GLY A 168 18.35 -14.78 12.14
C GLY A 168 19.49 -14.51 11.13
N ASP A 169 19.20 -14.46 9.84
CA ASP A 169 20.18 -14.19 8.78
C ASP A 169 20.38 -12.68 8.62
N LEU A 170 21.21 -12.10 9.50
CA LEU A 170 21.52 -10.67 9.51
C LEU A 170 22.23 -10.26 8.22
N LYS A 171 23.12 -11.10 7.69
CA LYS A 171 23.85 -10.81 6.47
C LYS A 171 22.93 -10.79 5.25
N GLY A 172 22.08 -11.80 5.12
CA GLY A 172 21.07 -11.83 4.04
C GLY A 172 20.12 -10.64 4.11
N ALA A 173 19.71 -10.24 5.32
CA ALA A 173 18.87 -9.06 5.51
C ALA A 173 19.56 -7.78 5.00
N GLU A 174 20.82 -7.58 5.37
CA GLU A 174 21.63 -6.44 4.93
C GLU A 174 21.76 -6.41 3.40
N GLU A 175 22.09 -7.55 2.77
CA GLU A 175 22.18 -7.65 1.32
C GLU A 175 20.87 -7.26 0.59
N TYR A 176 19.71 -7.68 1.14
CA TYR A 176 18.42 -7.31 0.58
C TYR A 176 18.12 -5.82 0.73
N TYR A 177 18.42 -5.22 1.88
CA TYR A 177 18.21 -3.78 2.10
C TYR A 177 19.13 -2.93 1.23
N GLN A 178 20.40 -3.32 1.08
CA GLN A 178 21.35 -2.64 0.19
C GLN A 178 20.91 -2.74 -1.28
N LYS A 179 20.40 -3.90 -1.73
CA LYS A 179 19.82 -4.04 -3.07
C LYS A 179 18.62 -3.12 -3.27
N ALA A 180 17.76 -2.97 -2.24
CA ALA A 180 16.63 -2.04 -2.30
C ALA A 180 17.10 -0.58 -2.43
N LEU A 181 18.12 -0.18 -1.67
CA LEU A 181 18.73 1.15 -1.78
C LEU A 181 19.32 1.41 -3.17
N ALA A 182 20.00 0.41 -3.75
CA ALA A 182 20.64 0.52 -5.06
C ALA A 182 19.63 0.70 -6.22
N MET A 183 18.36 0.34 -6.05
CA MET A 183 17.34 0.54 -7.07
C MET A 183 16.97 2.02 -7.30
N GLY A 184 17.23 2.88 -6.35
CA GLY A 184 17.24 4.34 -6.51
C GLY A 184 15.88 5.03 -6.55
N ARG A 185 14.79 4.37 -6.91
CA ARG A 185 13.48 5.02 -7.08
C ARG A 185 12.80 5.37 -5.76
N ASN A 186 12.68 4.41 -4.88
CA ASN A 186 11.94 4.52 -3.60
C ASN A 186 12.84 4.11 -2.43
N ARG A 187 14.11 4.52 -2.51
CA ARG A 187 15.16 4.08 -1.59
C ARG A 187 14.88 4.35 -0.12
N GLN A 188 14.06 5.38 0.18
CA GLN A 188 13.69 5.70 1.56
C GLN A 188 13.00 4.55 2.30
N VAL A 189 12.35 3.61 1.61
CA VAL A 189 11.69 2.46 2.25
C VAL A 189 12.68 1.47 2.87
N ALA A 190 13.94 1.46 2.40
CA ALA A 190 14.98 0.58 2.92
C ALA A 190 15.85 1.22 4.00
N LEU A 191 15.84 2.56 4.12
CA LEU A 191 16.72 3.28 5.05
C LEU A 191 16.42 2.96 6.51
N LEU A 192 15.15 2.97 6.93
CA LEU A 192 14.79 2.67 8.31
C LEU A 192 15.04 1.18 8.67
N PRO A 193 14.62 0.20 7.85
CA PRO A 193 14.98 -1.20 8.08
C PRO A 193 16.49 -1.46 8.20
N LEU A 194 17.29 -0.83 7.34
CA LEU A 194 18.73 -0.94 7.41
C LEU A 194 19.28 -0.29 8.69
N ALA A 195 18.80 0.91 9.04
CA ALA A 195 19.21 1.59 10.28
C ALA A 195 18.86 0.75 11.53
N LEU A 196 17.71 0.08 11.55
CA LEU A 196 17.34 -0.86 12.62
C LEU A 196 18.28 -2.07 12.68
N LEU A 197 18.71 -2.58 11.53
CA LEU A 197 19.70 -3.65 11.46
C LEU A 197 21.06 -3.19 11.98
N GLU A 198 21.55 -2.03 11.53
CA GLU A 198 22.82 -1.47 12.02
C GLU A 198 22.79 -1.17 13.52
N TYR A 199 21.64 -0.74 14.04
CA TYR A 199 21.46 -0.60 15.48
C TYR A 199 21.65 -1.94 16.23
N LYS A 200 21.14 -3.05 15.71
CA LYS A 200 21.36 -4.39 16.27
C LYS A 200 22.83 -4.83 16.20
N LYS A 201 23.55 -4.39 15.18
CA LYS A 201 25.00 -4.61 15.01
C LYS A 201 25.83 -3.67 15.88
N ALA A 202 25.22 -2.74 16.59
CA ALA A 202 25.81 -1.68 17.39
C ALA A 202 26.64 -0.66 16.57
N ASP A 203 26.42 -0.57 15.26
CA ASP A 203 27.00 0.49 14.41
C ASP A 203 26.11 1.75 14.46
N TYR A 204 26.19 2.45 15.58
CA TYR A 204 25.37 3.65 15.84
C TYR A 204 25.73 4.82 14.93
N ALA A 205 26.96 4.89 14.44
CA ALA A 205 27.39 5.93 13.50
C ALA A 205 26.68 5.77 12.17
N GLU A 206 26.61 4.54 11.64
CA GLU A 206 25.88 4.25 10.41
C GLU A 206 24.36 4.45 10.60
N VAL A 207 23.80 4.11 11.77
CA VAL A 207 22.40 4.42 12.09
C VAL A 207 22.10 5.90 11.91
N VAL A 208 22.92 6.78 12.49
CA VAL A 208 22.73 8.23 12.40
C VAL A 208 22.85 8.71 10.96
N HIS A 209 23.81 8.19 10.20
CA HIS A 209 24.00 8.51 8.78
C HIS A 209 22.74 8.14 7.95
N LEU A 210 22.24 6.91 8.09
CA LEU A 210 21.05 6.42 7.39
C LEU A 210 19.78 7.21 7.77
N LEU A 211 19.62 7.55 9.05
CA LEU A 211 18.48 8.36 9.51
C LEU A 211 18.57 9.80 9.04
N ALA A 212 19.76 10.39 8.96
CA ALA A 212 19.92 11.72 8.38
C ALA A 212 19.49 11.76 6.91
N GLU A 213 19.85 10.73 6.13
CA GLU A 213 19.38 10.60 4.76
C GLU A 213 17.85 10.41 4.69
N LEU A 214 17.29 9.53 5.53
CA LEU A 214 15.84 9.30 5.60
C LEU A 214 15.08 10.60 5.90
N HIS A 215 15.52 11.36 6.89
CA HIS A 215 14.88 12.61 7.32
C HIS A 215 15.01 13.74 6.29
N ARG A 216 15.99 13.66 5.39
CA ARG A 216 16.10 14.58 4.24
C ARG A 216 15.11 14.22 3.12
N LEU A 217 14.79 12.93 2.95
CA LEU A 217 13.92 12.43 1.87
C LEU A 217 12.45 12.37 2.27
N SER A 218 12.14 12.28 3.55
CA SER A 218 10.78 12.11 4.06
C SER A 218 10.60 12.76 5.42
N VAL A 219 9.32 12.99 5.76
CA VAL A 219 8.96 13.49 7.10
C VAL A 219 9.30 12.44 8.14
N PRO A 220 10.08 12.75 9.20
CA PRO A 220 10.41 11.81 10.25
C PRO A 220 9.19 11.19 10.93
N SER A 221 9.20 9.87 11.09
CA SER A 221 8.21 9.11 11.86
C SER A 221 8.58 9.05 13.35
N ALA A 222 7.64 8.64 14.21
CA ALA A 222 7.92 8.41 15.62
C ALA A 222 9.03 7.36 15.80
N GLU A 223 9.00 6.27 15.03
CA GLU A 223 10.00 5.21 15.07
C GLU A 223 11.40 5.69 14.66
N SER A 224 11.51 6.46 13.56
CA SER A 224 12.81 6.98 13.11
C SER A 224 13.40 8.00 14.08
N LEU A 225 12.57 8.87 14.68
CA LEU A 225 13.02 9.80 15.72
C LEU A 225 13.46 9.06 16.97
N TRP A 226 12.74 8.03 17.37
CA TRP A 226 13.10 7.20 18.52
C TRP A 226 14.42 6.45 18.31
N LEU A 227 14.61 5.90 17.12
CA LEU A 227 15.87 5.25 16.78
C LEU A 227 17.04 6.24 16.81
N ALA A 228 16.84 7.47 16.31
CA ALA A 228 17.83 8.54 16.38
C ALA A 228 18.19 8.90 17.84
N VAL A 229 17.18 9.08 18.71
CA VAL A 229 17.42 9.33 20.16
C VAL A 229 18.30 8.24 20.77
N ARG A 230 18.00 6.98 20.49
CA ARG A 230 18.76 5.86 21.06
C ARG A 230 20.18 5.77 20.51
N ALA A 231 20.36 5.99 19.20
CA ALA A 231 21.68 5.95 18.57
C ALA A 231 22.58 7.10 19.07
N GLU A 232 22.07 8.33 19.11
CA GLU A 232 22.80 9.50 19.59
C GLU A 232 23.18 9.37 21.08
N ARG A 233 22.29 8.78 21.89
CA ARG A 233 22.56 8.44 23.27
C ARG A 233 23.73 7.45 23.40
N LYS A 234 23.78 6.40 22.57
CA LYS A 234 24.88 5.42 22.55
C LYS A 234 26.21 6.04 22.10
N LEU A 235 26.15 7.04 21.21
CA LEU A 235 27.31 7.82 20.77
C LEU A 235 27.75 8.91 21.78
N GLY A 236 26.93 9.17 22.81
CA GLY A 236 27.20 10.22 23.81
C GLY A 236 26.89 11.64 23.33
N ASN A 237 26.22 11.80 22.18
CA ASN A 237 25.87 13.10 21.61
C ASN A 237 24.58 13.65 22.25
N ARG A 238 24.72 14.27 23.42
CA ARG A 238 23.61 14.78 24.24
C ARG A 238 22.78 15.86 23.55
N SER A 239 23.40 16.69 22.71
CA SER A 239 22.69 17.75 21.99
C SER A 239 21.68 17.14 20.99
N ALA A 240 22.15 16.29 20.10
CA ALA A 240 21.29 15.64 19.10
C ALA A 240 20.24 14.71 19.74
N GLU A 241 20.61 13.97 20.81
CA GLU A 241 19.67 13.19 21.62
C GLU A 241 18.49 14.07 22.09
N THR A 242 18.80 15.26 22.64
CA THR A 242 17.78 16.18 23.16
C THR A 242 16.91 16.76 22.05
N ASP A 243 17.51 17.09 20.92
CA ASP A 243 16.81 17.65 19.77
C ASP A 243 15.80 16.63 19.18
N PHE A 244 16.22 15.38 18.96
CA PHE A 244 15.33 14.32 18.47
C PHE A 244 14.26 13.96 19.49
N ALA A 245 14.58 13.90 20.78
CA ALA A 245 13.61 13.66 21.86
C ALA A 245 12.56 14.78 21.95
N THR A 246 12.94 16.01 21.71
CA THR A 246 12.01 17.15 21.67
C THR A 246 11.08 17.07 20.47
N GLN A 247 11.63 16.75 19.29
CA GLN A 247 10.81 16.53 18.09
C GLN A 247 9.81 15.40 18.28
N LEU A 248 10.23 14.27 18.85
CA LEU A 248 9.39 13.11 19.12
C LEU A 248 8.22 13.48 20.03
N ARG A 249 8.50 14.12 21.19
CA ARG A 249 7.45 14.56 22.14
C ARG A 249 6.46 15.56 21.53
N ARG A 250 6.96 16.50 20.72
CA ARG A 250 6.12 17.54 20.13
C ARG A 250 5.23 17.02 19.01
N ARG A 251 5.76 16.15 18.15
CA ARG A 251 5.06 15.70 16.95
C ARG A 251 4.22 14.45 17.19
N PHE A 252 4.63 13.60 18.12
CA PHE A 252 4.03 12.29 18.37
C PHE A 252 3.80 12.05 19.89
N PRO A 253 3.08 12.92 20.58
CA PRO A 253 2.97 12.88 22.05
C PRO A 253 2.37 11.57 22.58
N GLU A 254 1.45 10.96 21.83
CA GLU A 254 0.73 9.75 22.23
C GLU A 254 1.33 8.46 21.64
N SER A 255 2.44 8.54 20.91
CA SER A 255 3.07 7.36 20.33
C SER A 255 3.66 6.43 21.41
N LYS A 256 3.89 5.16 21.04
CA LYS A 256 4.59 4.19 21.89
C LYS A 256 5.99 4.71 22.23
N GLU A 257 6.69 5.25 21.26
CA GLU A 257 8.05 5.75 21.36
C GLU A 257 8.15 6.93 22.34
N SER A 258 7.19 7.85 22.32
CA SER A 258 7.10 8.94 23.30
C SER A 258 6.82 8.43 24.72
N ARG A 259 6.06 7.35 24.87
CA ARG A 259 5.86 6.72 26.17
C ARG A 259 7.13 6.07 26.68
N GLU A 260 7.89 5.35 25.83
CA GLU A 260 9.19 4.75 26.20
C GLU A 260 10.20 5.83 26.56
N LEU A 261 10.25 6.94 25.80
CA LEU A 261 11.07 8.10 26.12
C LEU A 261 10.77 8.68 27.52
N ARG A 262 9.48 8.83 27.87
CA ARG A 262 9.05 9.33 29.21
C ARG A 262 9.43 8.38 30.35
N ARG A 263 9.43 7.07 30.08
CA ARG A 263 9.83 6.04 31.05
C ARG A 263 11.34 5.93 31.23
N GLY A 264 12.13 6.53 30.30
CA GLY A 264 13.57 6.35 30.26
C GLY A 264 14.00 4.96 29.80
N ASN A 265 13.14 4.24 29.07
CA ASN A 265 13.42 2.90 28.55
C ASN A 265 14.05 3.00 27.17
N PHE A 266 15.38 3.00 27.09
CA PHE A 266 16.16 3.19 25.85
C PHE A 266 16.66 1.87 25.24
N GLU A 267 16.22 0.72 25.73
CA GLU A 267 16.60 -0.60 25.23
C GLU A 267 15.76 -1.07 24.04
#